data_f49509d14ee321e9621c9ee924280567
#
_entry.id   f49509d14ee321e9621c9ee924280567
#
_cell.length_a   1.000
_cell.length_b   1.000
_cell.length_c   1.000
_cell.angle_alpha   90.00
_cell.angle_beta   90.00
_cell.angle_gamma   90.00
#
_symmetry.space_group_name_H-M   'P 1'
#
loop_
_entity.id
_entity.type
_entity.pdbx_description
1 polymer ?
#
loop_
_entity_poly.entity_id
_entity_poly.type
_entity_poly.pdbx_seq_one_letter_code
_entity_poly.pdbx_strand_id
1 'polypeptide(L)'
;MRQQILNLFTQPRDMSWEEILFNIVLAAVLGFFIFLSYAISHRGTIYSRKFNASLVILAVLTGTVMTVIGNNIALSLGMVGALSIVRFRTAIKDSRDTVYIFWSIIVGICCGVGDYAVACIGSAVTFLVILLLGCIKSDNRMLLIIRAHRSKQEPIKAQVYKLFRAKATLRVENTTEDTVELIYEITQKLLRRAEQTTPDIPGSIYSLGSIDYVNLVMQNDEVSN
;
A
#
# COMPACT_ATOMS: atom_id res chain seq x y z
N MET A 1 33.91 -33.95 21.27
CA MET A 1 33.83 -32.91 20.28
C MET A 1 32.83 -33.24 19.14
N ARG A 2 33.03 -34.30 18.36
CA ARG A 2 32.15 -34.69 17.25
C ARG A 2 30.69 -34.94 17.68
N GLN A 3 30.45 -35.65 18.79
CA GLN A 3 29.12 -35.88 19.34
C GLN A 3 28.48 -34.58 19.93
N GLN A 4 29.27 -33.71 20.51
CA GLN A 4 28.75 -32.40 20.99
C GLN A 4 28.31 -31.52 19.82
N ILE A 5 29.05 -31.54 18.73
CA ILE A 5 28.69 -30.82 17.50
C ILE A 5 27.42 -31.45 16.90
N LEU A 6 27.33 -32.78 16.81
CA LEU A 6 26.11 -33.46 16.32
C LEU A 6 24.88 -33.14 17.19
N ASN A 7 25.04 -33.09 18.52
CA ASN A 7 23.96 -32.76 19.44
C ASN A 7 23.49 -31.33 19.31
N LEU A 8 24.36 -30.38 18.96
CA LEU A 8 23.97 -28.98 18.66
C LEU A 8 23.14 -28.87 17.37
N PHE A 9 23.32 -29.79 16.42
CA PHE A 9 22.58 -29.81 15.16
C PHE A 9 21.29 -30.61 15.16
N THR A 10 21.07 -31.47 16.14
CA THR A 10 19.99 -32.45 16.13
C THR A 10 19.10 -32.47 17.37
N GLN A 11 19.31 -31.55 18.35
CA GLN A 11 18.38 -31.48 19.47
C GLN A 11 17.07 -30.81 19.03
N PRO A 12 15.97 -31.56 18.82
CA PRO A 12 14.65 -30.98 18.70
C PRO A 12 14.35 -30.28 20.02
N ARG A 13 13.91 -29.03 19.95
CA ARG A 13 13.34 -28.35 21.12
C ARG A 13 12.02 -29.05 21.42
N ASP A 14 12.01 -29.89 22.47
CA ASP A 14 10.77 -30.50 22.97
C ASP A 14 9.89 -29.35 23.52
N MET A 15 9.04 -28.82 22.67
CA MET A 15 8.08 -27.77 23.06
C MET A 15 6.82 -28.46 23.59
N SER A 16 6.33 -27.99 24.74
CA SER A 16 5.04 -28.40 25.24
C SER A 16 3.92 -27.93 24.28
N TRP A 17 2.82 -28.65 24.25
CA TRP A 17 1.66 -28.22 23.44
C TRP A 17 1.13 -26.82 23.87
N GLU A 18 1.31 -26.45 25.13
CA GLU A 18 0.96 -25.15 25.68
C GLU A 18 1.83 -24.02 25.09
N GLU A 19 3.14 -24.26 24.96
CA GLU A 19 4.06 -23.32 24.31
C GLU A 19 3.73 -23.15 22.83
N ILE A 20 3.43 -24.23 22.13
CA ILE A 20 3.02 -24.18 20.71
C ILE A 20 1.75 -23.34 20.55
N LEU A 21 0.75 -23.61 21.39
CA LEU A 21 -0.51 -22.86 21.38
C LEU A 21 -0.26 -21.37 21.66
N PHE A 22 0.55 -21.07 22.67
CA PHE A 22 0.87 -19.69 23.05
C PHE A 22 1.57 -18.94 21.91
N ASN A 23 2.53 -19.55 21.24
CA ASN A 23 3.25 -18.96 20.11
C ASN A 23 2.29 -18.61 18.96
N ILE A 24 1.40 -19.54 18.61
CA ILE A 24 0.44 -19.33 17.51
C ILE A 24 -0.59 -18.28 17.88
N VAL A 25 -1.11 -18.29 19.11
CA VAL A 25 -2.08 -17.30 19.58
C VAL A 25 -1.44 -15.91 19.63
N LEU A 26 -0.21 -15.80 20.12
CA LEU A 26 0.50 -14.52 20.17
C LEU A 26 0.78 -13.98 18.77
N ALA A 27 1.17 -14.85 17.82
CA ALA A 27 1.33 -14.48 16.42
C ALA A 27 0.00 -13.97 15.81
N ALA A 28 -1.13 -14.58 16.16
CA ALA A 28 -2.44 -14.13 15.72
C ALA A 28 -2.82 -12.78 16.33
N VAL A 29 -2.55 -12.55 17.62
CA VAL A 29 -2.82 -11.26 18.31
C VAL A 29 -1.98 -10.13 17.70
N LEU A 30 -0.68 -10.35 17.51
CA LEU A 30 0.19 -9.36 16.86
C LEU A 30 -0.16 -9.19 15.37
N GLY A 31 -0.56 -10.26 14.69
CA GLY A 31 -1.11 -10.17 13.33
C GLY A 31 -2.36 -9.30 13.27
N PHE A 32 -3.26 -9.42 14.26
CA PHE A 32 -4.43 -8.55 14.37
C PHE A 32 -4.05 -7.09 14.68
N PHE A 33 -2.99 -6.86 15.46
CA PHE A 33 -2.44 -5.53 15.65
C PHE A 33 -1.93 -4.91 14.34
N ILE A 34 -1.25 -5.71 13.50
CA ILE A 34 -0.84 -5.30 12.15
C ILE A 34 -2.06 -4.97 11.28
N PHE A 35 -3.12 -5.80 11.32
CA PHE A 35 -4.39 -5.56 10.64
C PHE A 35 -4.98 -4.20 11.02
N LEU A 36 -4.99 -3.87 12.29
CA LEU A 36 -5.51 -2.60 12.79
C LEU A 36 -4.65 -1.42 12.31
N SER A 37 -3.32 -1.58 12.37
CA SER A 37 -2.36 -0.60 11.85
C SER A 37 -2.58 -0.30 10.36
N TYR A 38 -2.74 -1.35 9.54
CA TYR A 38 -3.01 -1.22 8.11
C TYR A 38 -4.32 -0.48 7.85
N ALA A 39 -5.39 -0.83 8.59
CA ALA A 39 -6.69 -0.18 8.46
C ALA A 39 -6.65 1.31 8.82
N ILE A 40 -5.82 1.71 9.79
CA ILE A 40 -5.65 3.11 10.20
C ILE A 40 -4.80 3.89 9.18
N SER A 41 -3.72 3.26 8.68
CA SER A 41 -2.77 3.89 7.76
C SER A 41 -3.33 4.05 6.36
N HIS A 42 -4.12 3.07 5.86
CA HIS A 42 -4.71 3.07 4.52
C HIS A 42 -6.18 3.51 4.58
N ARG A 43 -6.43 4.81 4.37
CA ARG A 43 -7.78 5.37 4.29
C ARG A 43 -8.13 5.70 2.83
N GLY A 44 -9.28 5.22 2.34
CA GLY A 44 -9.81 5.53 1.02
C GLY A 44 -9.80 4.36 0.04
N THR A 45 -9.67 4.65 -1.27
CA THR A 45 -9.76 3.70 -2.39
C THR A 45 -8.64 2.65 -2.44
N ILE A 46 -7.51 2.88 -1.74
CA ILE A 46 -6.33 2.01 -1.75
C ILE A 46 -6.47 0.85 -0.73
N TYR A 47 -7.44 0.91 0.19
CA TYR A 47 -7.62 -0.12 1.20
C TYR A 47 -8.16 -1.43 0.64
N SER A 48 -7.36 -2.51 0.66
CA SER A 48 -7.78 -3.85 0.28
C SER A 48 -8.06 -4.72 1.52
N ARG A 49 -9.35 -5.03 1.76
CA ARG A 49 -9.76 -5.91 2.87
C ARG A 49 -9.16 -7.31 2.75
N LYS A 50 -9.07 -7.84 1.53
CA LYS A 50 -8.52 -9.18 1.27
C LYS A 50 -7.03 -9.22 1.60
N PHE A 51 -6.27 -8.21 1.18
CA PHE A 51 -4.85 -8.10 1.48
C PHE A 51 -4.62 -7.97 2.99
N ASN A 52 -5.38 -7.11 3.67
CA ASN A 52 -5.23 -6.92 5.12
C ASN A 52 -5.50 -8.21 5.92
N ALA A 53 -6.50 -9.00 5.52
CA ALA A 53 -6.76 -10.31 6.15
C ALA A 53 -5.60 -11.30 5.89
N SER A 54 -4.99 -11.25 4.69
CA SER A 54 -3.85 -12.13 4.38
C SER A 54 -2.60 -11.85 5.22
N LEU A 55 -2.41 -10.62 5.74
CA LEU A 55 -1.31 -10.29 6.64
C LEU A 55 -1.40 -11.04 7.98
N VAL A 56 -2.61 -11.17 8.54
CA VAL A 56 -2.83 -11.93 9.78
C VAL A 56 -2.53 -13.41 9.54
N ILE A 57 -3.05 -13.96 8.44
CA ILE A 57 -2.82 -15.36 8.08
C ILE A 57 -1.33 -15.62 7.87
N LEU A 58 -0.64 -14.68 7.23
CA LEU A 58 0.81 -14.77 6.98
C LEU A 58 1.61 -14.81 8.28
N ALA A 59 1.28 -13.97 9.27
CA ALA A 59 1.94 -13.99 10.58
C ALA A 59 1.74 -15.33 11.30
N VAL A 60 0.51 -15.85 11.30
CA VAL A 60 0.19 -17.16 11.91
C VAL A 60 0.92 -18.32 11.21
N LEU A 61 0.88 -18.34 9.86
CA LEU A 61 1.57 -19.38 9.09
C LEU A 61 3.08 -19.34 9.32
N THR A 62 3.67 -18.15 9.30
CA THR A 62 5.11 -17.99 9.55
C THR A 62 5.48 -18.43 10.97
N GLY A 63 4.67 -18.07 11.97
CA GLY A 63 4.85 -18.51 13.35
C GLY A 63 4.77 -20.03 13.49
N THR A 64 3.77 -20.64 12.84
CA THR A 64 3.62 -22.12 12.84
C THR A 64 4.82 -22.79 12.18
N VAL A 65 5.28 -22.31 11.04
CA VAL A 65 6.46 -22.83 10.33
C VAL A 65 7.70 -22.72 11.20
N MET A 66 7.92 -21.57 11.84
CA MET A 66 9.08 -21.37 12.71
C MET A 66 9.04 -22.23 13.98
N THR A 67 7.86 -22.46 14.55
CA THR A 67 7.69 -23.38 15.66
C THR A 67 8.06 -24.83 15.28
N VAL A 68 7.73 -25.27 14.06
CA VAL A 68 8.09 -26.60 13.55
C VAL A 68 9.58 -26.70 13.21
N ILE A 69 10.16 -25.64 12.61
CA ILE A 69 11.58 -25.60 12.25
C ILE A 69 12.43 -25.71 13.53
N GLY A 70 12.06 -24.96 14.58
CA GLY A 70 12.79 -24.91 15.84
C GLY A 70 14.31 -24.74 15.62
N ASN A 71 15.10 -25.57 16.32
CA ASN A 71 16.56 -25.59 16.17
C ASN A 71 17.06 -26.68 15.18
N ASN A 72 16.18 -27.19 14.30
CA ASN A 72 16.56 -28.24 13.35
C ASN A 72 17.06 -27.64 12.03
N ILE A 73 18.37 -27.59 11.87
CA ILE A 73 19.03 -27.00 10.69
C ILE A 73 18.66 -27.75 9.39
N ALA A 74 18.51 -29.06 9.43
CA ALA A 74 18.15 -29.84 8.26
C ALA A 74 16.74 -29.47 7.77
N LEU A 75 15.80 -29.26 8.70
CA LEU A 75 14.44 -28.84 8.40
C LEU A 75 14.41 -27.41 7.87
N SER A 76 15.20 -26.51 8.47
CA SER A 76 15.35 -25.13 7.98
C SER A 76 15.81 -25.08 6.53
N LEU A 77 16.85 -25.87 6.21
CA LEU A 77 17.41 -25.91 4.86
C LEU A 77 16.42 -26.50 3.85
N GLY A 78 15.69 -27.55 4.24
CA GLY A 78 14.63 -28.15 3.45
C GLY A 78 13.49 -27.17 3.14
N MET A 79 13.07 -26.39 4.17
CA MET A 79 12.01 -25.39 4.00
C MET A 79 12.43 -24.23 3.10
N VAL A 80 13.68 -23.73 3.22
CA VAL A 80 14.22 -22.71 2.32
C VAL A 80 14.24 -23.23 0.88
N GLY A 81 14.63 -24.49 0.68
CA GLY A 81 14.59 -25.16 -0.63
C GLY A 81 13.16 -25.24 -1.18
N ALA A 82 12.19 -25.63 -0.35
CA ALA A 82 10.79 -25.73 -0.75
C ALA A 82 10.19 -24.36 -1.10
N LEU A 83 10.47 -23.32 -0.29
CA LEU A 83 9.99 -21.97 -0.54
C LEU A 83 10.62 -21.32 -1.77
N SER A 84 11.84 -21.69 -2.15
CA SER A 84 12.52 -21.16 -3.34
C SER A 84 11.83 -21.57 -4.65
N ILE A 85 11.00 -22.61 -4.64
CA ILE A 85 10.22 -23.05 -5.80
C ILE A 85 8.97 -22.16 -6.01
N VAL A 86 8.52 -21.48 -4.95
CA VAL A 86 7.33 -20.62 -5.01
C VAL A 86 7.67 -19.32 -5.74
N ARG A 87 7.24 -19.22 -6.98
CA ARG A 87 7.42 -18.03 -7.80
C ARG A 87 6.15 -17.18 -7.79
N PHE A 88 6.22 -16.01 -7.17
CA PHE A 88 5.15 -15.01 -7.31
C PHE A 88 5.21 -14.37 -8.70
N ARG A 89 4.10 -14.43 -9.44
CA ARG A 89 4.00 -13.82 -10.79
C ARG A 89 3.37 -12.43 -10.76
N THR A 90 2.79 -12.02 -9.63
CA THR A 90 2.15 -10.71 -9.46
C THR A 90 3.10 -9.76 -8.77
N ALA A 91 3.37 -8.62 -9.39
CA ALA A 91 4.12 -7.54 -8.75
C ALA A 91 3.27 -6.91 -7.64
N ILE A 92 3.89 -6.63 -6.49
CA ILE A 92 3.26 -5.86 -5.42
C ILE A 92 3.25 -4.40 -5.90
N LYS A 93 2.06 -3.83 -6.08
CA LYS A 93 1.88 -2.50 -6.67
C LYS A 93 2.29 -1.36 -5.73
N ASP A 94 2.09 -1.53 -4.42
CA ASP A 94 2.42 -0.51 -3.42
C ASP A 94 3.64 -0.94 -2.58
N SER A 95 4.63 -0.07 -2.49
CA SER A 95 5.82 -0.29 -1.64
C SER A 95 5.47 -0.40 -0.16
N ARG A 96 4.38 0.23 0.29
CA ARG A 96 3.88 0.13 1.67
C ARG A 96 3.36 -1.26 2.00
N ASP A 97 2.66 -1.90 1.06
CA ASP A 97 2.18 -3.28 1.23
C ASP A 97 3.33 -4.24 1.48
N THR A 98 4.46 -4.02 0.81
CA THR A 98 5.68 -4.79 1.03
C THR A 98 6.19 -4.68 2.46
N VAL A 99 6.18 -3.48 3.06
CA VAL A 99 6.58 -3.27 4.46
C VAL A 99 5.68 -4.06 5.42
N TYR A 100 4.36 -4.05 5.20
CA TYR A 100 3.41 -4.82 6.03
C TYR A 100 3.60 -6.33 5.90
N ILE A 101 3.92 -6.83 4.71
CA ILE A 101 4.26 -8.24 4.49
C ILE A 101 5.49 -8.62 5.30
N PHE A 102 6.58 -7.85 5.19
CA PHE A 102 7.80 -8.13 5.95
C PHE A 102 7.57 -8.04 7.47
N TRP A 103 6.78 -7.07 7.93
CA TRP A 103 6.43 -6.96 9.34
C TRP A 103 5.68 -8.20 9.83
N SER A 104 4.69 -8.70 9.08
CA SER A 104 3.95 -9.92 9.43
C SER A 104 4.85 -11.15 9.49
N ILE A 105 5.80 -11.28 8.55
CA ILE A 105 6.78 -12.36 8.54
C ILE A 105 7.68 -12.30 9.77
N ILE A 106 8.25 -11.13 10.09
CA ILE A 106 9.15 -10.94 11.24
C ILE A 106 8.42 -11.27 12.55
N VAL A 107 7.20 -10.79 12.72
CA VAL A 107 6.38 -11.09 13.90
C VAL A 107 6.15 -12.60 14.03
N GLY A 108 5.79 -13.27 12.93
CA GLY A 108 5.64 -14.72 12.93
C GLY A 108 6.93 -15.46 13.32
N ILE A 109 8.07 -15.06 12.75
CA ILE A 109 9.38 -15.64 13.08
C ILE A 109 9.68 -15.48 14.57
N CYS A 110 9.59 -14.26 15.11
CA CYS A 110 9.88 -13.97 16.51
C CYS A 110 8.96 -14.77 17.47
N CYS A 111 7.67 -14.85 17.18
CA CYS A 111 6.74 -15.64 17.98
C CYS A 111 7.06 -17.14 17.92
N GLY A 112 7.40 -17.67 16.75
CA GLY A 112 7.72 -19.08 16.58
C GLY A 112 9.03 -19.51 17.24
N VAL A 113 10.01 -18.61 17.34
CA VAL A 113 11.29 -18.83 18.05
C VAL A 113 11.16 -18.64 19.57
N GLY A 114 10.13 -17.90 20.02
CA GLY A 114 9.92 -17.57 21.44
C GLY A 114 10.49 -16.24 21.87
N ASP A 115 10.94 -15.41 20.93
CA ASP A 115 11.47 -14.06 21.19
C ASP A 115 10.33 -13.02 21.27
N TYR A 116 9.46 -13.17 22.23
CA TYR A 116 8.24 -12.37 22.40
C TYR A 116 8.53 -10.87 22.63
N ALA A 117 9.59 -10.59 23.38
CA ALA A 117 10.00 -9.20 23.65
C ALA A 117 10.38 -8.48 22.36
N VAL A 118 11.11 -9.14 21.47
CA VAL A 118 11.51 -8.59 20.16
C VAL A 118 10.28 -8.37 19.29
N ALA A 119 9.36 -9.33 19.27
CA ALA A 119 8.10 -9.21 18.53
C ALA A 119 7.26 -8.00 18.97
N CYS A 120 7.07 -7.83 20.28
CA CYS A 120 6.25 -6.75 20.85
C CYS A 120 6.91 -5.37 20.69
N ILE A 121 8.18 -5.24 21.08
CA ILE A 121 8.90 -3.96 20.98
C ILE A 121 9.08 -3.56 19.50
N GLY A 122 9.50 -4.50 18.65
CA GLY A 122 9.64 -4.27 17.22
C GLY A 122 8.33 -3.83 16.57
N SER A 123 7.22 -4.48 16.91
CA SER A 123 5.90 -4.09 16.42
C SER A 123 5.47 -2.71 16.89
N ALA A 124 5.71 -2.35 18.15
CA ALA A 124 5.38 -1.03 18.66
C ALA A 124 6.18 0.08 17.97
N VAL A 125 7.49 -0.13 17.79
CA VAL A 125 8.35 0.83 17.09
C VAL A 125 7.97 0.96 15.63
N THR A 126 7.74 -0.16 14.92
CA THR A 126 7.33 -0.16 13.51
C THR A 126 6.01 0.57 13.33
N PHE A 127 5.03 0.31 14.19
CA PHE A 127 3.74 1.00 14.18
C PHE A 127 3.91 2.51 14.34
N LEU A 128 4.72 2.94 15.31
CA LEU A 128 4.99 4.36 15.57
C LEU A 128 5.66 5.04 14.36
N VAL A 129 6.64 4.37 13.76
CA VAL A 129 7.32 4.87 12.55
C VAL A 129 6.34 4.99 11.37
N ILE A 130 5.52 3.97 11.12
CA ILE A 130 4.51 4.01 10.04
C ILE A 130 3.50 5.13 10.30
N LEU A 131 3.10 5.35 11.55
CA LEU A 131 2.15 6.40 11.92
C LEU A 131 2.76 7.79 11.71
N LEU A 132 4.01 7.99 12.07
CA LEU A 132 4.74 9.25 11.84
C LEU A 132 4.98 9.51 10.35
N LEU A 133 5.44 8.51 9.60
CA LEU A 133 5.68 8.65 8.16
C LEU A 133 4.38 8.58 7.35
N GLY A 134 3.36 7.86 7.80
CA GLY A 134 2.04 7.74 7.17
C GLY A 134 1.24 9.05 7.19
N CYS A 135 1.63 10.02 8.03
CA CYS A 135 1.13 11.39 7.96
C CYS A 135 1.55 12.14 6.69
N ILE A 136 2.49 11.61 5.91
CA ILE A 136 2.83 12.12 4.57
C ILE A 136 1.68 11.67 3.65
N LYS A 137 0.65 12.52 3.59
CA LYS A 137 -0.51 12.32 2.72
C LYS A 137 -0.04 12.19 1.28
N SER A 138 -0.28 11.02 0.67
CA SER A 138 -0.36 10.94 -0.78
C SER A 138 -1.46 11.91 -1.21
N ASP A 139 -1.08 13.01 -1.85
CA ASP A 139 -2.04 13.95 -2.44
C ASP A 139 -2.76 13.17 -3.55
N ASN A 140 -4.03 12.79 -3.32
CA ASN A 140 -4.86 12.16 -4.34
C ASN A 140 -4.87 13.07 -5.57
N ARG A 141 -4.09 12.69 -6.56
CA ARG A 141 -4.00 13.42 -7.83
C ARG A 141 -5.22 13.08 -8.67
N MET A 142 -5.76 14.10 -9.27
CA MET A 142 -6.89 13.99 -10.18
C MET A 142 -6.50 14.63 -11.50
N LEU A 143 -7.01 14.07 -12.57
CA LEU A 143 -6.84 14.63 -13.91
C LEU A 143 -8.14 15.30 -14.34
N LEU A 144 -8.04 16.56 -14.70
CA LEU A 144 -9.10 17.30 -15.38
C LEU A 144 -8.77 17.29 -16.87
N ILE A 145 -9.55 16.55 -17.64
CA ILE A 145 -9.40 16.37 -19.08
C ILE A 145 -10.46 17.23 -19.75
N ILE A 146 -10.02 18.16 -20.60
CA ILE A 146 -10.91 19.07 -21.34
C ILE A 146 -10.59 18.92 -22.82
N ARG A 147 -11.60 18.54 -23.62
CA ARG A 147 -11.49 18.52 -25.08
C ARG A 147 -12.45 19.54 -25.68
N ALA A 148 -11.94 20.32 -26.60
CA ALA A 148 -12.69 21.41 -27.20
C ALA A 148 -12.17 21.77 -28.60
N HIS A 149 -12.88 22.62 -29.30
CA HIS A 149 -12.41 23.20 -30.55
C HIS A 149 -11.15 24.06 -30.30
N ARG A 150 -10.16 24.00 -31.20
CA ARG A 150 -8.85 24.65 -31.08
C ARG A 150 -8.95 26.16 -30.79
N SER A 151 -9.95 26.85 -31.34
CA SER A 151 -10.16 28.28 -31.08
C SER A 151 -10.44 28.63 -29.62
N LYS A 152 -10.81 27.65 -28.79
CA LYS A 152 -11.13 27.81 -27.36
C LYS A 152 -9.96 27.50 -26.43
N GLN A 153 -8.78 27.21 -26.96
CA GLN A 153 -7.60 26.86 -26.18
C GLN A 153 -7.24 27.89 -25.12
N GLU A 154 -7.06 29.15 -25.55
CA GLU A 154 -6.67 30.22 -24.63
C GLU A 154 -7.78 30.62 -23.63
N PRO A 155 -9.07 30.73 -24.03
CA PRO A 155 -10.17 30.88 -23.06
C PRO A 155 -10.24 29.81 -22.01
N ILE A 156 -10.02 28.53 -22.37
CA ILE A 156 -10.03 27.40 -21.40
C ILE A 156 -8.83 27.52 -20.44
N LYS A 157 -7.63 27.81 -20.94
CA LYS A 157 -6.44 27.99 -20.09
C LYS A 157 -6.67 29.14 -19.08
N ALA A 158 -7.23 30.25 -19.53
CA ALA A 158 -7.56 31.38 -18.67
C ALA A 158 -8.62 31.03 -17.60
N GLN A 159 -9.65 30.28 -17.98
CA GLN A 159 -10.71 29.85 -17.06
C GLN A 159 -10.16 28.86 -16.02
N VAL A 160 -9.38 27.87 -16.43
CA VAL A 160 -8.73 26.91 -15.51
C VAL A 160 -7.77 27.62 -14.56
N TYR A 161 -6.97 28.58 -15.08
CA TYR A 161 -6.09 29.39 -14.25
C TYR A 161 -6.86 30.16 -13.17
N LYS A 162 -8.01 30.76 -13.52
CA LYS A 162 -8.89 31.46 -12.59
C LYS A 162 -9.53 30.55 -11.56
N LEU A 163 -10.09 29.41 -11.98
CA LEU A 163 -10.77 28.43 -11.12
C LEU A 163 -9.82 27.85 -10.08
N PHE A 164 -8.61 27.50 -10.48
CA PHE A 164 -7.64 26.82 -9.63
C PHE A 164 -6.52 27.72 -9.11
N ARG A 165 -6.64 29.06 -9.28
CA ARG A 165 -5.67 30.07 -8.80
C ARG A 165 -4.22 29.72 -9.17
N ALA A 166 -3.98 29.41 -10.42
CA ALA A 166 -2.66 29.03 -10.95
C ALA A 166 -2.02 27.77 -10.31
N LYS A 167 -2.77 26.94 -9.61
CA LYS A 167 -2.26 25.72 -8.94
C LYS A 167 -2.54 24.43 -9.69
N ALA A 168 -3.29 24.50 -10.79
CA ALA A 168 -3.47 23.37 -11.70
C ALA A 168 -2.24 23.27 -12.62
N THR A 169 -1.65 22.09 -12.73
CA THR A 169 -0.47 21.86 -13.58
C THR A 169 -0.92 21.24 -14.89
N LEU A 170 -0.67 21.91 -16.02
CA LEU A 170 -0.89 21.31 -17.34
C LEU A 170 0.14 20.20 -17.57
N ARG A 171 -0.32 18.97 -17.78
CA ARG A 171 0.52 17.81 -18.00
C ARG A 171 0.65 17.44 -19.47
N VAL A 172 -0.46 17.52 -20.19
CA VAL A 172 -0.52 17.15 -21.60
C VAL A 172 -1.36 18.18 -22.34
N GLU A 173 -0.89 18.56 -23.50
CA GLU A 173 -1.58 19.40 -24.48
C GLU A 173 -1.50 18.70 -25.83
N ASN A 174 -2.60 18.08 -26.25
CA ASN A 174 -2.72 17.45 -27.56
C ASN A 174 -3.50 18.38 -28.47
N THR A 175 -2.91 18.81 -29.56
CA THR A 175 -3.53 19.73 -30.52
C THR A 175 -3.61 19.07 -31.90
N THR A 176 -4.79 19.06 -32.49
CA THR A 176 -5.03 18.69 -33.89
C THR A 176 -5.38 19.93 -34.69
N GLU A 177 -5.72 19.80 -35.98
CA GLU A 177 -6.17 20.94 -36.80
C GLU A 177 -7.39 21.63 -36.20
N ASP A 178 -8.38 20.84 -35.74
CA ASP A 178 -9.68 21.34 -35.29
C ASP A 178 -9.88 21.28 -33.79
N THR A 179 -9.21 20.37 -33.08
CA THR A 179 -9.46 20.13 -31.66
C THR A 179 -8.20 20.28 -30.79
N VAL A 180 -8.41 20.63 -29.52
CA VAL A 180 -7.39 20.65 -28.47
C VAL A 180 -7.89 19.81 -27.30
N GLU A 181 -7.00 19.02 -26.74
CA GLU A 181 -7.22 18.28 -25.50
C GLU A 181 -6.19 18.72 -24.46
N LEU A 182 -6.68 19.23 -23.35
CA LEU A 182 -5.89 19.74 -22.24
C LEU A 182 -6.08 18.84 -21.02
N ILE A 183 -4.99 18.29 -20.50
CA ILE A 183 -4.99 17.43 -19.31
C ILE A 183 -4.26 18.17 -18.18
N TYR A 184 -5.02 18.59 -17.18
CA TYR A 184 -4.51 19.23 -15.99
C TYR A 184 -4.46 18.26 -14.83
N GLU A 185 -3.34 18.27 -14.11
CA GLU A 185 -3.22 17.61 -12.82
C GLU A 185 -3.66 18.57 -11.72
N ILE A 186 -4.61 18.13 -10.91
CA ILE A 186 -5.15 18.88 -9.77
C ILE A 186 -5.18 17.98 -8.54
N THR A 187 -5.07 18.58 -7.37
CA THR A 187 -5.19 17.86 -6.10
C THR A 187 -6.66 17.86 -5.64
N GLN A 188 -7.12 16.79 -4.99
CA GLN A 188 -8.48 16.73 -4.44
C GLN A 188 -8.82 17.91 -3.51
N LYS A 189 -7.83 18.41 -2.74
CA LYS A 189 -8.00 19.62 -1.92
C LYS A 189 -8.23 20.87 -2.75
N LEU A 190 -7.55 20.96 -3.90
CA LEU A 190 -7.69 22.08 -4.80
C LEU A 190 -9.06 22.07 -5.46
N LEU A 191 -9.53 20.87 -5.88
CA LEU A 191 -10.87 20.69 -6.42
C LEU A 191 -11.95 21.13 -5.42
N ARG A 192 -11.93 20.61 -4.18
CA ARG A 192 -12.90 21.00 -3.14
C ARG A 192 -12.93 22.51 -2.85
N ARG A 193 -11.77 23.17 -2.91
CA ARG A 193 -11.70 24.65 -2.75
C ARG A 193 -12.30 25.38 -3.95
N ALA A 194 -12.09 24.87 -5.16
CA ALA A 194 -12.68 25.44 -6.36
C ALA A 194 -14.21 25.24 -6.36
N GLU A 195 -14.72 24.09 -5.93
CA GLU A 195 -16.16 23.79 -5.78
C GLU A 195 -16.86 24.71 -4.75
N GLN A 196 -16.17 25.12 -3.69
CA GLN A 196 -16.71 26.10 -2.74
C GLN A 196 -16.94 27.48 -3.36
N THR A 197 -16.14 27.84 -4.36
CA THR A 197 -16.26 29.13 -5.05
C THR A 197 -17.15 29.01 -6.29
N THR A 198 -17.09 27.89 -6.98
CA THR A 198 -17.85 27.59 -8.20
C THR A 198 -18.35 26.15 -8.08
N PRO A 199 -19.61 25.94 -7.61
CA PRO A 199 -20.15 24.60 -7.37
C PRO A 199 -20.19 23.70 -8.60
N ASP A 200 -20.39 24.28 -9.77
CA ASP A 200 -20.40 23.59 -11.06
C ASP A 200 -19.16 23.98 -11.91
N ILE A 201 -18.05 23.31 -11.65
CA ILE A 201 -16.81 23.51 -12.41
C ILE A 201 -16.97 23.09 -13.88
N PRO A 202 -17.52 21.89 -14.20
CA PRO A 202 -17.79 21.51 -15.58
C PRO A 202 -18.69 22.52 -16.30
N GLY A 203 -19.80 22.93 -15.69
CA GLY A 203 -20.72 23.92 -16.29
C GLY A 203 -20.06 25.25 -16.57
N SER A 204 -19.16 25.72 -15.70
CA SER A 204 -18.40 26.95 -15.92
C SER A 204 -17.43 26.86 -17.10
N ILE A 205 -16.95 25.64 -17.42
CA ILE A 205 -16.11 25.38 -18.58
C ILE A 205 -16.98 25.27 -19.83
N TYR A 206 -18.10 24.53 -19.78
CA TYR A 206 -19.05 24.41 -20.89
C TYR A 206 -19.62 25.77 -21.32
N SER A 207 -19.75 26.75 -20.43
CA SER A 207 -20.23 28.10 -20.76
C SER A 207 -19.34 28.85 -21.75
N LEU A 208 -18.10 28.40 -21.99
CA LEU A 208 -17.20 28.97 -23.00
C LEU A 208 -17.61 28.59 -24.44
N GLY A 209 -18.47 27.58 -24.60
CA GLY A 209 -18.96 27.05 -25.87
C GLY A 209 -17.92 26.26 -26.68
N SER A 210 -18.40 25.38 -27.56
CA SER A 210 -17.56 24.51 -28.42
C SER A 210 -16.62 23.58 -27.62
N ILE A 211 -17.15 23.00 -26.54
CA ILE A 211 -16.47 22.02 -25.70
C ILE A 211 -17.11 20.66 -25.96
N ASP A 212 -16.28 19.67 -26.30
CA ASP A 212 -16.74 18.30 -26.59
C ASP A 212 -17.03 17.58 -25.27
N TYR A 213 -16.06 17.57 -24.34
CA TYR A 213 -16.26 17.00 -23.01
C TYR A 213 -15.31 17.58 -21.95
N VAL A 214 -15.75 17.47 -20.70
CA VAL A 214 -14.97 17.77 -19.50
C VAL A 214 -15.05 16.57 -18.58
N ASN A 215 -13.92 15.88 -18.36
CA ASN A 215 -13.85 14.69 -17.51
C ASN A 215 -12.95 14.95 -16.30
N LEU A 216 -13.44 14.58 -15.12
CA LEU A 216 -12.68 14.54 -13.88
C LEU A 216 -12.37 13.08 -13.56
N VAL A 217 -11.12 12.67 -13.70
CA VAL A 217 -10.66 11.31 -13.48
C VAL A 217 -9.80 11.27 -12.23
N MET A 218 -10.14 10.41 -11.28
CA MET A 218 -9.22 10.11 -10.17
C MET A 218 -8.09 9.25 -10.73
N GLN A 219 -6.87 9.75 -10.63
CA GLN A 219 -5.70 8.96 -10.95
C GLN A 219 -5.48 8.00 -9.79
N ASN A 220 -6.04 6.78 -9.90
CA ASN A 220 -5.49 5.65 -9.17
C ASN A 220 -4.16 5.35 -9.84
N ASP A 221 -3.08 5.19 -9.05
CA ASP A 221 -1.75 4.81 -9.55
C ASP A 221 -1.73 3.42 -10.26
N GLU A 222 -2.90 2.95 -10.70
CA GLU A 222 -3.12 1.66 -11.39
C GLU A 222 -2.99 1.73 -12.92
N VAL A 223 -2.78 2.91 -13.50
CA VAL A 223 -2.65 3.06 -14.96
C VAL A 223 -1.26 3.55 -15.30
N SER A 224 -0.28 2.67 -15.21
CA SER A 224 0.92 2.73 -16.02
C SER A 224 1.32 1.30 -16.41
N ASN A 225 0.81 0.87 -17.52
CA ASN A 225 1.41 -0.11 -18.40
C ASN A 225 1.61 0.56 -19.73
#